data_a80b85b56538faad0b776bac81e59069
#
_entry.id   a80b85b56538faad0b776bac81e59069
#
_cell.length_a   1.000
_cell.length_b   1.000
_cell.length_c   1.000
_cell.angle_alpha   90.00
_cell.angle_beta   90.00
_cell.angle_gamma   90.00
#
_symmetry.space_group_name_H-M   'P 1'
#
loop_
_entity.id
_entity.type
_entity.pdbx_description
1 polymer ?
#
loop_
_entity_poly.entity_id
_entity_poly.type
_entity_poly.pdbx_seq_one_letter_code
_entity_poly.pdbx_strand_id
1 'polypeptide(L)'
;MAGTRKLGKPTDQRLAMLKSQTTDLLLNGKIVTTEARAKEVKAIADSIISLAVKEYKNYEEVKVKVSKAKLDSNGRKVTEKVTSKNGKEYLRVVREEKEEKRQKDMPSRLNARKKIMKQVNKVEGVDLMDKLFNEIAPDYKDRVGGYTRILKMESRRGDNGKQAILMLV
;
A
#
# COMPACT_ATOMS: atom_id res chain seq x y z
N MET A 1 -5.58 29.28 3.37
CA MET A 1 -5.23 27.90 3.76
C MET A 1 -4.31 27.98 4.97
N ALA A 2 -4.67 27.39 6.10
CA ALA A 2 -3.75 27.21 7.20
C ALA A 2 -2.55 26.43 6.64
N GLY A 3 -1.41 27.12 6.52
CA GLY A 3 -0.30 26.63 5.73
C GLY A 3 0.30 25.37 6.31
N THR A 4 0.43 24.33 5.52
CA THR A 4 1.30 23.21 5.82
C THR A 4 2.69 23.74 6.17
N ARG A 5 3.31 23.19 7.24
CA ARG A 5 4.65 23.63 7.68
C ARG A 5 5.66 23.41 6.56
N LYS A 6 6.54 24.39 6.36
CA LYS A 6 7.61 24.28 5.34
C LYS A 6 8.70 23.26 5.74
N LEU A 7 8.89 22.99 7.05
CA LEU A 7 9.85 22.03 7.60
C LEU A 7 11.30 22.26 7.15
N GLY A 8 11.65 23.51 6.80
CA GLY A 8 12.99 23.86 6.34
C GLY A 8 13.39 23.25 4.98
N LYS A 9 12.41 22.86 4.14
CA LYS A 9 12.67 22.16 2.86
C LYS A 9 11.90 22.78 1.69
N PRO A 10 12.46 22.72 0.46
CA PRO A 10 11.72 22.96 -0.78
C PRO A 10 10.49 22.05 -0.88
N THR A 11 9.51 22.43 -1.69
CA THR A 11 8.20 21.75 -1.74
C THR A 11 8.32 20.29 -2.17
N ASP A 12 9.13 20.00 -3.18
CA ASP A 12 9.40 18.66 -3.71
C ASP A 12 10.02 17.72 -2.65
N GLN A 13 11.10 18.19 -2.00
CA GLN A 13 11.76 17.43 -0.94
C GLN A 13 10.86 17.23 0.29
N ARG A 14 10.05 18.22 0.64
CA ARG A 14 9.08 18.13 1.73
C ARG A 14 8.04 17.07 1.44
N LEU A 15 7.44 17.08 0.25
CA LEU A 15 6.45 16.09 -0.15
C LEU A 15 7.03 14.68 -0.21
N ALA A 16 8.24 14.51 -0.75
CA ALA A 16 8.92 13.22 -0.77
C ALA A 16 9.17 12.69 0.65
N MET A 17 9.66 13.54 1.56
CA MET A 17 9.88 13.18 2.96
C MET A 17 8.58 12.78 3.67
N LEU A 18 7.50 13.53 3.47
CA LEU A 18 6.20 13.21 4.09
C LEU A 18 5.63 11.90 3.54
N LYS A 19 5.76 11.64 2.24
CA LYS A 19 5.39 10.36 1.63
C LYS A 19 6.15 9.19 2.25
N SER A 20 7.48 9.30 2.37
CA SER A 20 8.31 8.25 2.96
C SER A 20 7.87 7.96 4.39
N GLN A 21 7.77 9.00 5.24
CA GLN A 21 7.36 8.80 6.63
C GLN A 21 5.93 8.26 6.79
N THR A 22 5.01 8.65 5.90
CA THR A 22 3.65 8.09 5.90
C THR A 22 3.68 6.61 5.51
N THR A 23 4.48 6.25 4.50
CA THR A 23 4.67 4.86 4.08
C THR A 23 5.24 4.01 5.23
N ASP A 24 6.30 4.51 5.89
CA ASP A 24 6.93 3.84 7.03
C ASP A 24 5.96 3.65 8.21
N LEU A 25 5.10 4.65 8.47
CA LEU A 25 4.06 4.56 9.50
C LEU A 25 3.05 3.46 9.20
N LEU A 26 2.55 3.38 7.96
CA LEU A 26 1.57 2.38 7.56
C LEU A 26 2.16 0.96 7.52
N LEU A 27 3.45 0.83 7.20
CA LEU A 27 4.16 -0.45 7.20
C LEU A 27 4.44 -0.96 8.61
N ASN A 28 5.00 -0.10 9.46
CA ASN A 28 5.54 -0.50 10.75
C ASN A 28 4.58 -0.23 11.93
N GLY A 29 3.48 0.47 11.69
CA GLY A 29 2.51 0.88 12.73
C GLY A 29 2.99 2.02 13.62
N LYS A 30 4.30 2.31 13.66
CA LYS A 30 4.90 3.39 14.46
C LYS A 30 6.18 3.94 13.83
N ILE A 31 6.41 5.25 14.00
CA ILE A 31 7.65 5.92 13.61
C ILE A 31 8.11 6.89 14.70
N VAL A 32 9.41 7.11 14.79
CA VAL A 32 10.03 8.15 15.66
C VAL A 32 10.49 9.29 14.75
N THR A 33 10.01 10.50 15.02
CA THR A 33 10.36 11.67 14.20
C THR A 33 10.28 12.96 15.06
N THR A 34 10.51 14.13 14.46
CA THR A 34 10.31 15.40 15.16
C THR A 34 8.83 15.70 15.34
N GLU A 35 8.45 16.38 16.43
CA GLU A 35 7.05 16.75 16.71
C GLU A 35 6.38 17.50 15.53
N ALA A 36 7.12 18.39 14.87
CA ALA A 36 6.63 19.14 13.73
C ALA A 36 6.28 18.23 12.53
N ARG A 37 7.16 17.25 12.22
CA ARG A 37 6.90 16.27 11.14
C ARG A 37 5.77 15.33 11.52
N ALA A 38 5.75 14.84 12.77
CA ALA A 38 4.68 13.95 13.24
C ALA A 38 3.29 14.59 13.05
N LYS A 39 3.13 15.89 13.31
CA LYS A 39 1.85 16.61 13.10
C LYS A 39 1.41 16.64 11.64
N GLU A 40 2.34 16.82 10.71
CA GLU A 40 2.01 16.81 9.26
C GLU A 40 1.71 15.40 8.75
N VAL A 41 2.53 14.41 9.12
CA VAL A 41 2.32 13.00 8.75
C VAL A 41 1.01 12.48 9.32
N LYS A 42 0.65 12.85 10.55
CA LYS A 42 -0.63 12.49 11.18
C LYS A 42 -1.82 12.87 10.30
N ALA A 43 -1.87 14.11 9.83
CA ALA A 43 -2.98 14.59 9.00
C ALA A 43 -3.12 13.80 7.69
N ILE A 44 -1.99 13.47 7.06
CA ILE A 44 -1.96 12.67 5.83
C ILE A 44 -2.39 11.23 6.11
N ALA A 45 -1.83 10.60 7.15
CA ALA A 45 -2.15 9.22 7.50
C ALA A 45 -3.62 9.05 7.90
N ASP A 46 -4.17 9.96 8.72
CA ASP A 46 -5.58 9.93 9.11
C ASP A 46 -6.51 10.07 7.88
N SER A 47 -6.14 10.91 6.91
CA SER A 47 -6.88 11.04 5.64
C SER A 47 -6.84 9.76 4.80
N ILE A 48 -5.68 9.11 4.70
CA ILE A 48 -5.49 7.84 3.97
C ILE A 48 -6.32 6.72 4.61
N ILE A 49 -6.21 6.56 5.92
CA ILE A 49 -6.95 5.52 6.66
C ILE A 49 -8.46 5.76 6.56
N SER A 50 -8.92 7.01 6.68
CA SER A 50 -10.34 7.35 6.52
C SER A 50 -10.88 6.97 5.14
N LEU A 51 -10.11 7.19 4.06
CA LEU A 51 -10.50 6.76 2.71
C LEU A 51 -10.56 5.24 2.59
N ALA A 52 -9.60 4.54 3.18
CA ALA A 52 -9.57 3.09 3.16
C ALA A 52 -10.74 2.49 3.95
N VAL A 53 -11.01 2.99 5.16
CA VAL A 53 -12.14 2.54 6.02
C VAL A 53 -13.49 2.73 5.35
N LYS A 54 -13.68 3.80 4.58
CA LYS A 54 -14.95 4.02 3.85
C LYS A 54 -15.17 3.02 2.72
N GLU A 55 -14.11 2.54 2.09
CA GLU A 55 -14.20 1.82 0.82
C GLU A 55 -13.72 0.36 0.90
N TYR A 56 -13.27 -0.15 2.07
CA TYR A 56 -12.64 -1.47 2.15
C TYR A 56 -13.59 -2.64 1.76
N LYS A 57 -14.90 -2.50 1.99
CA LYS A 57 -15.92 -3.50 1.61
C LYS A 57 -16.45 -3.34 0.18
N ASN A 58 -16.10 -2.27 -0.52
CA ASN A 58 -16.71 -1.92 -1.79
C ASN A 58 -16.01 -2.64 -2.96
N TYR A 59 -16.13 -3.98 -3.00
CA TYR A 59 -15.62 -4.83 -4.07
C TYR A 59 -16.60 -5.95 -4.39
N GLU A 60 -16.51 -6.52 -5.57
CA GLU A 60 -17.24 -7.70 -6.02
C GLU A 60 -16.28 -8.88 -6.20
N GLU A 61 -16.71 -10.09 -5.81
CA GLU A 61 -15.98 -11.30 -6.13
C GLU A 61 -16.37 -11.79 -7.53
N VAL A 62 -15.43 -11.80 -8.46
CA VAL A 62 -15.62 -12.24 -9.83
C VAL A 62 -14.78 -13.48 -10.09
N LYS A 63 -15.40 -14.49 -10.71
CA LYS A 63 -14.65 -15.65 -11.22
C LYS A 63 -13.96 -15.25 -12.53
N VAL A 64 -12.64 -15.31 -12.54
CA VAL A 64 -11.82 -14.97 -13.71
C VAL A 64 -11.12 -16.24 -14.20
N LYS A 65 -11.22 -16.52 -15.48
CA LYS A 65 -10.44 -17.59 -16.11
C LYS A 65 -9.00 -17.15 -16.27
N VAL A 66 -8.10 -17.84 -15.59
CA VAL A 66 -6.65 -17.57 -15.61
C VAL A 66 -5.94 -18.71 -16.31
N SER A 67 -5.16 -18.39 -17.33
CA SER A 67 -4.32 -19.34 -18.02
C SER A 67 -3.06 -19.62 -17.20
N LYS A 68 -2.96 -20.82 -16.60
CA LYS A 68 -1.76 -21.27 -15.86
C LYS A 68 -1.02 -22.35 -16.63
N ALA A 69 0.31 -22.41 -16.46
CA ALA A 69 1.10 -23.50 -17.01
C ALA A 69 0.67 -24.82 -16.35
N LYS A 70 0.43 -25.85 -17.15
CA LYS A 70 0.19 -27.22 -16.65
C LYS A 70 1.48 -27.72 -16.00
N LEU A 71 1.37 -28.20 -14.76
CA LEU A 71 2.48 -28.77 -14.02
C LEU A 71 2.35 -30.31 -14.02
N ASP A 72 3.47 -30.99 -14.14
CA ASP A 72 3.58 -32.44 -13.96
C ASP A 72 3.57 -32.82 -12.47
N SER A 73 3.47 -34.10 -12.14
CA SER A 73 3.52 -34.64 -10.77
C SER A 73 4.73 -34.16 -9.96
N ASN A 74 5.82 -33.83 -10.63
CA ASN A 74 7.07 -33.32 -10.05
C ASN A 74 7.16 -31.79 -9.99
N GLY A 75 6.06 -31.05 -10.26
CA GLY A 75 6.03 -29.58 -10.25
C GLY A 75 6.73 -28.91 -11.44
N ARG A 76 7.12 -29.68 -12.48
CA ARG A 76 7.75 -29.13 -13.69
C ARG A 76 6.69 -28.73 -14.70
N LYS A 77 6.98 -27.69 -15.50
CA LYS A 77 6.07 -27.24 -16.58
C LYS A 77 6.03 -28.27 -17.69
N VAL A 78 4.84 -28.73 -18.07
CA VAL A 78 4.64 -29.62 -19.21
C VAL A 78 4.86 -28.82 -20.49
N THR A 79 5.73 -29.34 -21.37
CA THR A 79 6.04 -28.74 -22.67
C THR A 79 5.69 -29.69 -23.80
N GLU A 80 5.17 -29.16 -24.89
CA GLU A 80 4.93 -29.87 -26.13
C GLU A 80 5.80 -29.30 -27.25
N LYS A 81 6.22 -30.16 -28.18
CA LYS A 81 6.95 -29.72 -29.39
C LYS A 81 5.95 -29.22 -30.42
N VAL A 82 6.10 -28.00 -30.84
CA VAL A 82 5.24 -27.38 -31.88
C VAL A 82 6.12 -26.92 -33.02
N THR A 83 5.69 -27.22 -34.24
CA THR A 83 6.40 -26.77 -35.45
C THR A 83 5.86 -25.41 -35.88
N SER A 84 6.71 -24.45 -36.09
CA SER A 84 6.36 -23.11 -36.61
C SER A 84 5.99 -23.21 -38.08
N LYS A 85 5.25 -22.22 -38.60
CA LYS A 85 4.96 -22.08 -40.02
C LYS A 85 6.21 -22.07 -40.94
N ASN A 86 7.36 -21.73 -40.37
CA ASN A 86 8.66 -21.73 -41.07
C ASN A 86 9.46 -23.02 -40.88
N GLY A 87 8.84 -24.13 -40.44
CA GLY A 87 9.49 -25.43 -40.26
C GLY A 87 10.41 -25.58 -39.06
N LYS A 88 10.52 -24.55 -38.18
CA LYS A 88 11.32 -24.64 -36.95
C LYS A 88 10.51 -25.24 -35.82
N GLU A 89 11.09 -26.25 -35.14
CA GLU A 89 10.52 -26.83 -33.93
C GLU A 89 10.88 -25.97 -32.71
N TYR A 90 9.88 -25.75 -31.84
CA TYR A 90 10.08 -25.09 -30.55
C TYR A 90 9.22 -25.74 -29.47
N LEU A 91 9.67 -25.62 -28.20
CA LEU A 91 8.95 -26.11 -27.04
C LEU A 91 7.94 -25.08 -26.57
N ARG A 92 6.67 -25.45 -26.57
CA ARG A 92 5.59 -24.61 -26.03
C ARG A 92 5.12 -25.18 -24.69
N VAL A 93 4.95 -24.29 -23.70
CA VAL A 93 4.37 -24.68 -22.41
C VAL A 93 2.88 -24.87 -22.56
N VAL A 94 2.40 -26.07 -22.19
CA VAL A 94 0.96 -26.38 -22.17
C VAL A 94 0.31 -25.55 -21.06
N ARG A 95 -0.82 -24.89 -21.37
CA ARG A 95 -1.54 -24.07 -20.43
C ARG A 95 -2.94 -24.62 -20.19
N GLU A 96 -3.40 -24.53 -18.97
CA GLU A 96 -4.76 -24.86 -18.56
C GLU A 96 -5.49 -23.59 -18.13
N GLU A 97 -6.78 -23.51 -18.45
CA GLU A 97 -7.65 -22.48 -17.91
C GLU A 97 -8.18 -22.94 -16.55
N LYS A 98 -7.88 -22.17 -15.50
CA LYS A 98 -8.42 -22.38 -14.16
C LYS A 98 -9.25 -21.20 -13.74
N GLU A 99 -10.42 -21.43 -13.16
CA GLU A 99 -11.24 -20.37 -12.59
C GLU A 99 -10.69 -19.97 -11.22
N GLU A 100 -10.34 -18.70 -11.07
CA GLU A 100 -9.95 -18.10 -9.79
C GLU A 100 -10.95 -17.06 -9.37
N LYS A 101 -11.31 -17.06 -8.09
CA LYS A 101 -12.05 -15.95 -7.50
C LYS A 101 -11.10 -14.79 -7.30
N ARG A 102 -11.40 -13.64 -7.89
CA ARG A 102 -10.64 -12.41 -7.70
C ARG A 102 -11.56 -11.30 -7.22
N GLN A 103 -11.05 -10.47 -6.34
CA GLN A 103 -11.73 -9.24 -5.94
C GLN A 103 -11.61 -8.20 -7.06
N LYS A 104 -12.74 -7.70 -7.53
CA LYS A 104 -12.83 -6.60 -8.48
C LYS A 104 -13.27 -5.36 -7.72
N ASP A 105 -12.40 -4.37 -7.65
CA ASP A 105 -12.71 -3.11 -7.00
C ASP A 105 -13.85 -2.37 -7.72
N MET A 106 -14.82 -1.89 -6.96
CA MET A 106 -15.84 -0.96 -7.48
C MET A 106 -15.20 0.40 -7.83
N PRO A 107 -15.81 1.22 -8.68
CA PRO A 107 -15.22 2.47 -9.15
C PRO A 107 -14.79 3.43 -8.03
N SER A 108 -15.55 3.50 -6.92
CA SER A 108 -15.23 4.35 -5.78
C SER A 108 -13.99 3.83 -5.02
N ARG A 109 -13.90 2.52 -4.76
CA ARG A 109 -12.73 1.88 -4.16
C ARG A 109 -11.49 2.05 -5.04
N LEU A 110 -11.62 1.85 -6.34
CA LEU A 110 -10.53 2.08 -7.29
C LEU A 110 -10.04 3.54 -7.26
N ASN A 111 -10.95 4.50 -7.17
CA ASN A 111 -10.62 5.93 -7.05
C ASN A 111 -9.90 6.22 -5.72
N ALA A 112 -10.36 5.64 -4.61
CA ALA A 112 -9.68 5.75 -3.31
C ALA A 112 -8.26 5.18 -3.38
N ARG A 113 -8.06 3.98 -3.93
CA ARG A 113 -6.72 3.39 -4.16
C ARG A 113 -5.82 4.32 -4.96
N LYS A 114 -6.29 4.88 -6.07
CA LYS A 114 -5.53 5.83 -6.90
C LYS A 114 -5.13 7.09 -6.12
N LYS A 115 -6.01 7.63 -5.28
CA LYS A 115 -5.71 8.80 -4.42
C LYS A 115 -4.64 8.48 -3.38
N ILE A 116 -4.74 7.31 -2.74
CA ILE A 116 -3.78 6.84 -1.74
C ILE A 116 -2.40 6.61 -2.37
N MET A 117 -2.34 5.94 -3.52
CA MET A 117 -1.07 5.68 -4.24
C MET A 117 -0.30 6.96 -4.60
N LYS A 118 -0.96 8.10 -4.75
CA LYS A 118 -0.29 9.39 -4.94
C LYS A 118 0.41 9.90 -3.67
N GLN A 119 -0.02 9.45 -2.49
CA GLN A 119 0.44 9.93 -1.17
C GLN A 119 1.41 8.96 -0.48
N VAL A 120 1.60 7.76 -0.99
CA VAL A 120 2.51 6.75 -0.45
C VAL A 120 3.51 6.28 -1.50
N ASN A 121 4.66 5.74 -1.06
CA ASN A 121 5.65 5.16 -1.94
C ASN A 121 5.38 3.66 -2.15
N LYS A 122 5.79 3.13 -3.30
CA LYS A 122 5.83 1.69 -3.53
C LYS A 122 7.00 1.10 -2.76
N VAL A 123 6.77 -0.03 -2.09
CA VAL A 123 7.80 -0.76 -1.33
C VAL A 123 7.97 -2.13 -1.97
N GLU A 124 9.23 -2.58 -2.10
CA GLU A 124 9.53 -3.89 -2.63
C GLU A 124 9.11 -4.99 -1.64
N GLY A 125 8.53 -6.06 -2.15
CA GLY A 125 8.14 -7.22 -1.36
C GLY A 125 6.85 -7.09 -0.53
N VAL A 126 6.27 -5.89 -0.40
CA VAL A 126 5.02 -5.68 0.37
C VAL A 126 4.03 -4.85 -0.44
N ASP A 127 2.83 -5.38 -0.65
CA ASP A 127 1.74 -4.58 -1.19
C ASP A 127 1.06 -3.77 -0.06
N LEU A 128 1.47 -2.51 0.05
CA LEU A 128 0.93 -1.59 1.04
C LEU A 128 -0.57 -1.37 0.88
N MET A 129 -1.09 -1.45 -0.36
CA MET A 129 -2.52 -1.30 -0.61
C MET A 129 -3.30 -2.49 -0.03
N ASP A 130 -2.81 -3.70 -0.24
CA ASP A 130 -3.45 -4.89 0.32
C ASP A 130 -3.40 -4.86 1.85
N LYS A 131 -2.27 -4.49 2.45
CA LYS A 131 -2.17 -4.29 3.90
C LYS A 131 -3.16 -3.25 4.43
N LEU A 132 -3.27 -2.10 3.73
CA LEU A 132 -4.15 -1.02 4.17
C LEU A 132 -5.64 -1.41 4.09
N PHE A 133 -6.08 -2.06 2.99
CA PHE A 133 -7.49 -2.39 2.77
C PHE A 133 -7.93 -3.69 3.45
N ASN A 134 -7.03 -4.65 3.64
CA ASN A 134 -7.37 -5.98 4.16
C ASN A 134 -7.02 -6.17 5.64
N GLU A 135 -6.03 -5.40 6.18
CA GLU A 135 -5.62 -5.49 7.58
C GLU A 135 -6.03 -4.22 8.35
N ILE A 136 -5.47 -3.05 7.99
CA ILE A 136 -5.65 -1.81 8.76
C ILE A 136 -7.09 -1.31 8.70
N ALA A 137 -7.72 -1.24 7.52
CA ALA A 137 -9.05 -0.67 7.40
C ALA A 137 -10.14 -1.46 8.16
N PRO A 138 -10.15 -2.80 8.19
CA PRO A 138 -11.10 -3.56 9.01
C PRO A 138 -10.95 -3.32 10.51
N ASP A 139 -9.71 -3.13 11.02
CA ASP A 139 -9.46 -2.88 12.45
C ASP A 139 -10.07 -1.55 12.91
N TYR A 140 -10.17 -0.59 12.00
CA TYR A 140 -10.72 0.75 12.29
C TYR A 140 -12.17 0.96 11.83
N LYS A 141 -12.91 -0.09 11.48
CA LYS A 141 -14.28 -0.02 10.93
C LYS A 141 -15.25 0.79 11.79
N ASP A 142 -15.12 0.68 13.12
CA ASP A 142 -16.04 1.30 14.08
C ASP A 142 -15.56 2.69 14.54
N ARG A 143 -14.43 3.18 13.98
CA ARG A 143 -13.82 4.43 14.39
C ARG A 143 -14.02 5.52 13.34
N VAL A 144 -14.55 6.66 13.78
CA VAL A 144 -14.89 7.79 12.87
C VAL A 144 -13.69 8.70 12.57
N GLY A 145 -12.57 8.55 13.31
CA GLY A 145 -11.37 9.37 13.10
C GLY A 145 -10.33 9.20 14.20
N GLY A 146 -9.23 9.97 14.11
CA GLY A 146 -8.15 9.91 15.08
C GLY A 146 -7.44 8.56 15.10
N TYR A 147 -7.13 8.03 13.92
CA TYR A 147 -6.51 6.72 13.74
C TYR A 147 -5.06 6.68 14.22
N THR A 148 -4.46 7.85 14.41
CA THR A 148 -3.06 7.97 14.82
C THR A 148 -2.92 8.82 16.09
N ARG A 149 -1.92 8.48 16.93
CA ARG A 149 -1.59 9.18 18.17
C ARG A 149 -0.14 9.65 18.15
N ILE A 150 0.10 10.86 18.67
CA ILE A 150 1.44 11.42 18.87
C ILE A 150 1.77 11.34 20.35
N LEU A 151 2.87 10.67 20.68
CA LEU A 151 3.46 10.65 22.02
C LEU A 151 4.72 11.50 21.99
N LYS A 152 4.79 12.52 22.86
CA LYS A 152 5.99 13.36 22.97
C LYS A 152 7.09 12.60 23.67
N MET A 153 8.29 12.74 23.18
CA MET A 153 9.51 12.21 23.77
C MET A 153 10.41 13.32 24.30
N GLU A 154 11.45 12.95 24.99
CA GLU A 154 12.51 13.87 25.40
C GLU A 154 13.18 14.50 24.16
N SER A 155 13.69 15.70 24.33
CA SER A 155 14.44 16.39 23.28
C SER A 155 15.77 15.70 23.01
N ARG A 156 16.24 15.75 21.76
CA ARG A 156 17.56 15.23 21.40
C ARG A 156 18.67 16.02 22.09
N ARG A 157 19.67 15.31 22.63
CA ARG A 157 20.77 15.93 23.39
C ARG A 157 21.63 16.90 22.58
N GLY A 158 21.77 16.68 21.25
CA GLY A 158 22.65 17.48 20.41
C GLY A 158 22.08 18.84 20.02
N ASP A 159 20.81 18.89 19.60
CA ASP A 159 20.17 20.08 19.04
C ASP A 159 18.91 20.51 19.81
N ASN A 160 18.63 19.89 20.96
CA ASN A 160 17.41 20.11 21.73
C ASN A 160 16.11 19.99 20.91
N GLY A 161 16.15 19.27 19.78
CA GLY A 161 15.01 19.10 18.89
C GLY A 161 13.93 18.23 19.52
N LYS A 162 12.70 18.74 19.63
CA LYS A 162 11.54 18.01 20.17
C LYS A 162 11.23 16.78 19.32
N GLN A 163 11.28 15.59 19.94
CA GLN A 163 10.96 14.30 19.33
C GLN A 163 9.56 13.83 19.70
N ALA A 164 8.99 13.00 18.84
CA ALA A 164 7.72 12.35 19.09
C ALA A 164 7.66 10.99 18.40
N ILE A 165 6.93 10.06 19.02
CA ILE A 165 6.48 8.82 18.40
C ILE A 165 5.12 9.10 17.79
N LEU A 166 4.97 8.82 16.51
CA LEU A 166 3.68 8.74 15.85
C LEU A 166 3.34 7.26 15.66
N MET A 167 2.16 6.83 16.12
CA MET A 167 1.74 5.44 16.08
C MET A 167 0.27 5.31 15.67
N LEU A 168 -0.08 4.18 15.11
CA LEU A 168 -1.47 3.74 14.93
C LEU A 168 -2.06 3.38 16.30
N VAL A 169 -3.36 3.61 16.52
CA VAL A 169 -4.05 3.45 17.81
C VAL A 169 -4.78 2.14 17.86
#